data_bb46e297a106f87c91c5787eadd6bfb4
#
_entry.id   bb46e297a106f87c91c5787eadd6bfb4
#
_cell.length_a   1.000
_cell.length_b   1.000
_cell.length_c   1.000
_cell.angle_alpha   90.00
_cell.angle_beta   90.00
_cell.angle_gamma   90.00
#
_symmetry.space_group_name_H-M   'P 1'
#
loop_
_entity.id
_entity.type
_entity.pdbx_description
1 polymer ?
#
loop_
_entity_poly.entity_id
_entity_poly.type
_entity_poly.pdbx_seq_one_letter_code
_entity_poly.pdbx_strand_id
1 'polypeptide(L)'
;TSTAVKEAAANCIQQAMGVAAEAPAEAPAAEVQSSFPACEENLGGAAAAGQGEVAFVADPIADSEITDTVNVDVLVCGQGPAGMAAALACAEQGLKTVAVEKGASPTWRSATMGAFHDRVHKKFGVEFDTKQWLDDAMVNCSYRGEQTIYQKWINTCDEAVDWFLDELEVPVENYFLTFNAGDFPEFTAAYDELSLSRSWNTSMNIPLSTDEISAKLQEKITAAGAEVLFNTPVVQLITEGEKVVGAIVKGENGYVKYLTAKGVVLATGGYEFNPEKLAACCRPRDLALGHWMNGTKTNTGDGHEMAKAIGALEDEYPHPLMLDPEQLMPYLRVNKRGVRFTAEYEAYNHLANAIQAQPGAYDYYIVDANVMDILESIWTPSSSCYGPKEVWAGAATSDNALKADTLEELAEKMGVPADAFVETINHWNEMCDAGEDTDFHFPGKMMHKIDTAPFYATKEMASALCTAGGLQITDKSEVLNTEAQPIEGLYAIGNVSGSMFSGTYPHN
;
A
#
# COMPACT_ATOMS: atom_id res chain seq x y z
N THR A 1 32.14 -6.12 19.20
CA THR A 1 30.75 -5.63 19.49
C THR A 1 30.55 -5.34 20.98
N SER A 2 31.09 -6.14 21.90
CA SER A 2 30.88 -5.90 23.34
C SER A 2 31.65 -4.66 23.87
N THR A 3 32.78 -4.28 23.30
CA THR A 3 33.60 -3.13 23.73
C THR A 3 32.92 -1.82 23.33
N ALA A 4 32.44 -1.68 22.09
CA ALA A 4 31.75 -0.49 21.62
C ALA A 4 30.42 -0.21 22.37
N VAL A 5 29.68 -1.27 22.75
CA VAL A 5 28.46 -1.13 23.57
C VAL A 5 28.81 -0.69 25.00
N LYS A 6 29.88 -1.20 25.58
CA LYS A 6 30.34 -0.79 26.93
C LYS A 6 30.83 0.65 26.95
N GLU A 7 31.55 1.10 25.93
CA GLU A 7 31.99 2.49 25.77
C GLU A 7 30.81 3.45 25.57
N ALA A 8 29.82 3.09 24.72
CA ALA A 8 28.64 3.89 24.56
C ALA A 8 27.81 4.00 25.86
N ALA A 9 27.66 2.90 26.60
CA ALA A 9 26.96 2.90 27.89
C ALA A 9 27.72 3.74 28.95
N ALA A 10 29.06 3.66 28.99
CA ALA A 10 29.87 4.46 29.90
C ALA A 10 29.74 5.97 29.60
N ASN A 11 29.71 6.35 28.31
CA ASN A 11 29.52 7.74 27.89
C ASN A 11 28.13 8.27 28.23
N CYS A 12 27.09 7.46 28.06
CA CYS A 12 25.74 7.84 28.50
C CYS A 12 25.61 8.03 30.00
N ILE A 13 26.27 7.18 30.80
CA ILE A 13 26.30 7.31 32.27
C ILE A 13 27.07 8.57 32.71
N GLN A 14 28.20 8.89 32.09
CA GLN A 14 28.94 10.12 32.40
C GLN A 14 28.14 11.39 32.04
N GLN A 15 27.43 11.41 30.92
CA GLN A 15 26.54 12.51 30.57
C GLN A 15 25.38 12.66 31.55
N ALA A 16 24.76 11.55 31.98
CA ALA A 16 23.68 11.56 32.97
C ALA A 16 24.15 12.02 34.38
N MET A 17 25.42 11.85 34.71
CA MET A 17 25.98 12.27 36.00
C MET A 17 26.47 13.75 36.02
N GLY A 18 26.22 14.52 34.94
CA GLY A 18 26.47 15.96 34.91
C GLY A 18 27.95 16.36 34.95
N VAL A 19 28.89 15.47 34.58
CA VAL A 19 30.29 15.82 34.39
C VAL A 19 30.40 16.56 33.06
N ALA A 20 30.59 17.88 33.10
CA ALA A 20 30.79 18.70 31.92
C ALA A 20 31.99 18.16 31.13
N ALA A 21 31.75 17.56 29.99
CA ALA A 21 32.78 17.31 29.01
C ALA A 21 33.12 18.66 28.38
N GLU A 22 34.44 19.03 28.33
CA GLU A 22 34.89 20.12 27.47
C GLU A 22 34.37 19.87 26.07
N ALA A 23 33.67 20.87 25.50
CA ALA A 23 33.17 20.81 24.14
C ALA A 23 34.34 20.49 23.19
N PRO A 24 34.27 19.44 22.40
CA PRO A 24 35.23 19.25 21.33
C PRO A 24 35.09 20.46 20.38
N ALA A 25 36.24 21.02 19.95
CA ALA A 25 36.25 22.00 18.87
C ALA A 25 35.40 21.48 17.72
N GLU A 26 34.54 22.35 17.15
CA GLU A 26 33.71 22.06 15.98
C GLU A 26 34.58 21.37 14.93
N ALA A 27 34.41 20.07 14.83
CA ALA A 27 34.81 19.36 13.64
C ALA A 27 33.85 19.84 12.50
N PRO A 28 34.37 20.10 11.29
CA PRO A 28 33.52 20.44 10.17
C PRO A 28 32.42 19.37 10.10
N ALA A 29 31.18 19.81 9.93
CA ALA A 29 30.06 18.92 9.80
C ALA A 29 30.41 17.83 8.78
N ALA A 30 30.73 16.64 9.29
CA ALA A 30 30.83 15.48 8.42
C ALA A 30 29.44 15.33 7.81
N GLU A 31 29.37 15.51 6.49
CA GLU A 31 28.21 15.04 5.74
C GLU A 31 27.95 13.62 6.26
N VAL A 32 26.79 13.42 6.87
CA VAL A 32 26.31 12.09 7.19
C VAL A 32 26.05 11.47 5.84
N GLN A 33 27.09 10.85 5.26
CA GLN A 33 26.90 9.96 4.14
C GLN A 33 25.92 8.91 4.63
N SER A 34 24.72 8.93 4.09
CA SER A 34 23.76 7.87 4.31
C SER A 34 24.50 6.56 4.07
N SER A 35 24.50 5.68 5.06
CA SER A 35 25.15 4.36 4.94
C SER A 35 24.44 3.44 3.93
N PHE A 36 23.54 3.98 3.13
CA PHE A 36 22.77 3.32 2.07
C PHE A 36 23.15 3.92 0.71
N PRO A 37 24.26 3.47 0.07
CA PRO A 37 24.63 3.97 -1.25
C PRO A 37 23.61 3.65 -2.35
N ALA A 38 22.64 2.78 -2.06
CA ALA A 38 21.60 2.36 -2.99
C ALA A 38 20.53 3.42 -3.26
N CYS A 39 20.29 4.36 -2.33
CA CYS A 39 19.23 5.36 -2.51
C CYS A 39 19.49 6.32 -3.69
N GLU A 40 20.75 6.67 -3.97
CA GLU A 40 21.07 7.63 -5.04
C GLU A 40 20.86 7.05 -6.45
N GLU A 41 21.15 5.76 -6.65
CA GLU A 41 20.98 5.09 -7.96
C GLU A 41 19.51 4.75 -8.26
N ASN A 42 18.67 4.60 -7.24
CA ASN A 42 17.29 4.12 -7.36
C ASN A 42 16.19 5.18 -7.10
N LEU A 43 16.54 6.41 -6.78
CA LEU A 43 15.61 7.55 -6.82
C LEU A 43 14.94 7.72 -8.20
N GLY A 44 15.48 7.06 -9.24
CA GLY A 44 14.86 6.89 -10.54
C GLY A 44 13.50 6.18 -10.52
N GLY A 45 13.20 5.33 -9.54
CA GLY A 45 11.89 4.67 -9.42
C GLY A 45 10.76 5.67 -9.14
N ALA A 46 10.92 6.57 -8.18
CA ALA A 46 9.94 7.64 -7.92
C ALA A 46 9.84 8.62 -9.09
N ALA A 47 10.98 8.92 -9.77
CA ALA A 47 11.01 9.72 -10.98
C ALA A 47 10.40 8.96 -12.18
N ALA A 48 10.48 7.63 -12.23
CA ALA A 48 9.90 6.80 -13.27
C ALA A 48 8.36 6.75 -13.21
N ALA A 49 7.73 7.02 -12.03
CA ALA A 49 6.27 7.18 -11.94
C ALA A 49 5.76 8.34 -12.80
N GLY A 50 6.63 9.31 -13.10
CA GLY A 50 6.29 10.52 -13.82
C GLY A 50 5.68 11.57 -12.90
N GLN A 51 5.49 12.76 -13.44
CA GLN A 51 4.85 13.87 -12.73
C GLN A 51 3.42 14.03 -13.25
N GLY A 52 2.45 14.03 -12.34
CA GLY A 52 1.07 14.40 -12.61
C GLY A 52 0.90 15.92 -12.57
N GLU A 53 -0.20 16.40 -13.12
CA GLU A 53 -0.57 17.81 -13.00
C GLU A 53 -1.15 18.09 -11.60
N VAL A 54 -0.45 18.91 -10.80
CA VAL A 54 -0.94 19.39 -9.51
C VAL A 54 -2.03 20.43 -9.77
N ALA A 55 -3.20 20.20 -9.18
CA ALA A 55 -4.36 21.08 -9.36
C ALA A 55 -4.49 22.13 -8.24
N PHE A 56 -3.93 21.87 -7.06
CA PHE A 56 -3.98 22.77 -5.92
C PHE A 56 -3.42 24.16 -6.26
N VAL A 57 -4.18 25.20 -5.89
CA VAL A 57 -3.81 26.61 -6.04
C VAL A 57 -3.62 27.20 -4.65
N ALA A 58 -2.37 27.60 -4.33
CA ALA A 58 -2.03 28.13 -3.02
C ALA A 58 -2.50 29.59 -2.82
N ASP A 59 -2.38 30.40 -3.86
CA ASP A 59 -2.81 31.81 -3.79
C ASP A 59 -4.34 31.92 -3.84
N PRO A 60 -4.95 32.83 -3.08
CA PRO A 60 -6.40 33.02 -3.11
C PRO A 60 -6.91 33.37 -4.52
N ILE A 61 -7.89 32.60 -4.99
CA ILE A 61 -8.55 32.84 -6.27
C ILE A 61 -9.44 34.10 -6.14
N ALA A 62 -9.24 35.05 -7.01
CA ALA A 62 -9.98 36.32 -6.96
C ALA A 62 -11.46 36.13 -7.35
N ASP A 63 -12.36 36.88 -6.73
CA ASP A 63 -13.81 36.79 -7.06
C ASP A 63 -14.11 37.08 -8.53
N SER A 64 -13.26 37.89 -9.19
CA SER A 64 -13.38 38.18 -10.64
C SER A 64 -13.09 36.96 -11.54
N GLU A 65 -12.45 35.92 -11.02
CA GLU A 65 -12.16 34.68 -11.73
C GLU A 65 -13.23 33.61 -11.52
N ILE A 66 -14.16 33.89 -10.59
CA ILE A 66 -15.29 33.00 -10.32
C ILE A 66 -16.38 33.28 -11.35
N THR A 67 -16.71 32.24 -12.13
CA THR A 67 -17.71 32.35 -13.22
C THR A 67 -19.11 31.95 -12.75
N ASP A 68 -19.21 31.12 -11.70
CA ASP A 68 -20.48 30.64 -11.15
C ASP A 68 -20.38 30.25 -9.67
N THR A 69 -21.52 30.24 -8.98
CA THR A 69 -21.64 29.77 -7.59
C THR A 69 -22.84 28.84 -7.47
N VAL A 70 -22.55 27.58 -7.10
CA VAL A 70 -23.54 26.49 -6.99
C VAL A 70 -23.73 26.14 -5.52
N ASN A 71 -25.02 25.99 -5.07
CA ASN A 71 -25.32 25.52 -3.73
C ASN A 71 -25.72 24.04 -3.78
N VAL A 72 -25.09 23.23 -2.91
CA VAL A 72 -25.34 21.78 -2.78
C VAL A 72 -25.39 21.40 -1.29
N ASP A 73 -25.80 20.18 -0.99
CA ASP A 73 -25.68 19.65 0.36
C ASP A 73 -24.25 19.12 0.61
N VAL A 74 -23.74 18.33 -0.34
CA VAL A 74 -22.42 17.72 -0.25
C VAL A 74 -21.66 17.87 -1.57
N LEU A 75 -20.39 18.23 -1.48
CA LEU A 75 -19.42 18.14 -2.58
C LEU A 75 -18.45 16.98 -2.31
N VAL A 76 -18.38 16.01 -3.21
CA VAL A 76 -17.43 14.89 -3.16
C VAL A 76 -16.30 15.16 -4.16
N CYS A 77 -15.06 15.20 -3.68
CA CYS A 77 -13.88 15.52 -4.46
C CYS A 77 -13.08 14.25 -4.77
N GLY A 78 -13.20 13.72 -5.98
CA GLY A 78 -12.61 12.48 -6.46
C GLY A 78 -13.67 11.41 -6.80
N GLN A 79 -13.42 10.64 -7.87
CA GLN A 79 -14.26 9.53 -8.33
C GLN A 79 -13.45 8.22 -8.44
N GLY A 80 -12.58 7.98 -7.43
CA GLY A 80 -12.07 6.66 -7.10
C GLY A 80 -13.09 5.85 -6.27
N PRO A 81 -12.76 4.63 -5.80
CA PRO A 81 -13.67 3.77 -5.03
C PRO A 81 -14.35 4.50 -3.85
N ALA A 82 -13.56 5.22 -3.05
CA ALA A 82 -14.08 5.96 -1.90
C ALA A 82 -15.05 7.08 -2.30
N GLY A 83 -14.71 7.84 -3.34
CA GLY A 83 -15.55 8.94 -3.82
C GLY A 83 -16.86 8.46 -4.45
N MET A 84 -16.82 7.39 -5.23
CA MET A 84 -18.03 6.78 -5.79
C MET A 84 -18.97 6.26 -4.70
N ALA A 85 -18.43 5.56 -3.69
CA ALA A 85 -19.23 5.08 -2.56
C ALA A 85 -19.85 6.24 -1.77
N ALA A 86 -19.09 7.30 -1.51
CA ALA A 86 -19.60 8.48 -0.80
C ALA A 86 -20.69 9.23 -1.61
N ALA A 87 -20.48 9.40 -2.93
CA ALA A 87 -21.44 10.08 -3.79
C ALA A 87 -22.77 9.31 -3.85
N LEU A 88 -22.70 7.97 -4.00
CA LEU A 88 -23.88 7.12 -4.01
C LEU A 88 -24.62 7.19 -2.65
N ALA A 89 -23.92 6.92 -1.56
CA ALA A 89 -24.52 6.92 -0.23
C ALA A 89 -25.17 8.27 0.17
N CYS A 90 -24.58 9.39 -0.23
CA CYS A 90 -25.16 10.72 -0.02
C CYS A 90 -26.42 10.93 -0.86
N ALA A 91 -26.38 10.54 -2.14
CA ALA A 91 -27.52 10.69 -3.03
C ALA A 91 -28.72 9.82 -2.63
N GLU A 92 -28.48 8.58 -2.19
CA GLU A 92 -29.53 7.67 -1.67
C GLU A 92 -30.23 8.23 -0.44
N GLN A 93 -29.53 9.04 0.37
CA GLN A 93 -30.14 9.75 1.49
C GLN A 93 -30.91 11.02 1.07
N GLY A 94 -31.03 11.29 -0.22
CA GLY A 94 -31.75 12.44 -0.77
C GLY A 94 -31.00 13.76 -0.63
N LEU A 95 -29.68 13.73 -0.39
CA LEU A 95 -28.85 14.93 -0.34
C LEU A 95 -28.54 15.40 -1.79
N LYS A 96 -28.62 16.71 -2.02
CA LYS A 96 -28.16 17.32 -3.27
C LYS A 96 -26.64 17.18 -3.35
N THR A 97 -26.18 16.18 -4.07
CA THR A 97 -24.78 15.78 -4.14
C THR A 97 -24.18 16.10 -5.50
N VAL A 98 -23.03 16.73 -5.51
CA VAL A 98 -22.18 16.89 -6.70
C VAL A 98 -20.85 16.20 -6.42
N ALA A 99 -20.38 15.42 -7.38
CA ALA A 99 -19.08 14.77 -7.35
C ALA A 99 -18.21 15.30 -8.48
N VAL A 100 -16.97 15.66 -8.18
CA VAL A 100 -16.01 16.19 -9.16
C VAL A 100 -14.80 15.28 -9.25
N GLU A 101 -14.31 15.07 -10.47
CA GLU A 101 -13.13 14.25 -10.75
C GLU A 101 -12.15 15.02 -11.66
N LYS A 102 -10.89 15.02 -11.28
CA LYS A 102 -9.80 15.65 -12.01
C LYS A 102 -9.54 14.96 -13.35
N GLY A 103 -9.67 13.63 -13.38
CA GLY A 103 -9.51 12.80 -14.57
C GLY A 103 -10.71 12.83 -15.51
N ALA A 104 -10.55 12.23 -16.68
CA ALA A 104 -11.57 12.14 -17.70
C ALA A 104 -12.60 11.01 -17.45
N SER A 105 -12.36 10.15 -16.47
CA SER A 105 -13.18 8.98 -16.14
C SER A 105 -13.00 8.58 -14.68
N PRO A 106 -13.95 7.82 -14.09
CA PRO A 106 -13.76 7.22 -12.78
C PRO A 106 -12.61 6.22 -12.82
N THR A 107 -12.03 5.92 -11.66
CA THR A 107 -10.97 4.92 -11.54
C THR A 107 -11.32 3.88 -10.49
N TRP A 108 -11.11 2.60 -10.81
CA TRP A 108 -11.24 1.50 -9.87
C TRP A 108 -10.06 0.56 -10.04
N ARG A 109 -9.35 0.20 -8.97
CA ARG A 109 -8.07 -0.50 -9.10
C ARG A 109 -8.10 -2.00 -8.80
N SER A 110 -9.05 -2.46 -8.00
CA SER A 110 -9.09 -3.85 -7.58
C SER A 110 -10.52 -4.37 -7.58
N ALA A 111 -10.69 -5.61 -8.02
CA ALA A 111 -11.94 -6.33 -7.87
C ALA A 111 -12.00 -7.13 -6.54
N THR A 112 -11.24 -6.70 -5.54
CA THR A 112 -11.24 -7.33 -4.21
C THR A 112 -11.66 -6.33 -3.15
N MET A 113 -12.34 -6.82 -2.11
CA MET A 113 -12.67 -6.05 -0.91
C MET A 113 -12.72 -6.99 0.30
N GLY A 114 -12.57 -6.43 1.50
CA GLY A 114 -12.49 -7.21 2.73
C GLY A 114 -13.55 -6.83 3.75
N ALA A 115 -14.03 -7.83 4.48
CA ALA A 115 -14.86 -7.72 5.68
C ALA A 115 -14.73 -8.98 6.51
N PHE A 116 -15.51 -9.12 7.59
CA PHE A 116 -15.39 -10.28 8.48
C PHE A 116 -16.58 -11.24 8.36
N HIS A 117 -17.80 -10.74 8.47
CA HIS A 117 -19.00 -11.57 8.59
C HIS A 117 -20.11 -11.10 7.64
N ASP A 118 -19.74 -10.52 6.48
CA ASP A 118 -20.67 -10.20 5.42
C ASP A 118 -21.29 -11.48 4.81
N ARG A 119 -22.22 -11.32 3.86
CA ARG A 119 -22.94 -12.43 3.24
C ARG A 119 -22.06 -13.40 2.47
N VAL A 120 -20.91 -12.97 1.95
CA VAL A 120 -19.98 -13.84 1.22
C VAL A 120 -19.20 -14.70 2.19
N HIS A 121 -18.61 -14.12 3.25
CA HIS A 121 -17.91 -14.89 4.29
C HIS A 121 -18.83 -15.90 4.96
N LYS A 122 -20.07 -15.52 5.29
CA LYS A 122 -21.10 -16.45 5.82
C LYS A 122 -21.41 -17.61 4.88
N LYS A 123 -21.44 -17.36 3.55
CA LYS A 123 -21.62 -18.42 2.56
C LYS A 123 -20.53 -19.48 2.63
N PHE A 124 -19.28 -19.07 2.88
CA PHE A 124 -18.13 -19.97 2.98
C PHE A 124 -17.91 -20.51 4.41
N GLY A 125 -18.71 -20.09 5.39
CA GLY A 125 -18.60 -20.53 6.78
C GLY A 125 -17.32 -20.08 7.47
N VAL A 126 -16.76 -18.94 7.07
CA VAL A 126 -15.54 -18.38 7.65
C VAL A 126 -15.90 -17.55 8.89
N GLU A 127 -15.21 -17.80 9.98
CA GLU A 127 -15.35 -17.08 11.25
C GLU A 127 -14.03 -16.40 11.59
N PHE A 128 -14.12 -15.15 12.07
CA PHE A 128 -12.96 -14.35 12.42
C PHE A 128 -12.90 -14.03 13.91
N ASP A 129 -11.72 -14.20 14.51
CA ASP A 129 -11.40 -13.56 15.79
C ASP A 129 -10.99 -12.10 15.55
N THR A 130 -11.98 -11.21 15.54
CA THR A 130 -11.77 -9.78 15.27
C THR A 130 -10.92 -9.10 16.36
N LYS A 131 -10.86 -9.68 17.57
CA LYS A 131 -9.96 -9.18 18.61
C LYS A 131 -8.51 -9.50 18.27
N GLN A 132 -8.22 -10.73 17.86
CA GLN A 132 -6.88 -11.11 17.44
C GLN A 132 -6.46 -10.32 16.19
N TRP A 133 -7.37 -10.16 15.23
CA TRP A 133 -7.12 -9.33 14.06
C TRP A 133 -6.74 -7.88 14.43
N LEU A 134 -7.45 -7.27 15.39
CA LEU A 134 -7.15 -5.93 15.88
C LEU A 134 -5.76 -5.88 16.54
N ASP A 135 -5.46 -6.87 17.38
CA ASP A 135 -4.15 -6.95 18.05
C ASP A 135 -3.02 -7.06 16.99
N ASP A 136 -3.18 -7.89 15.96
CA ASP A 136 -2.22 -8.06 14.87
C ASP A 136 -2.08 -6.77 14.03
N ALA A 137 -3.19 -6.12 13.69
CA ALA A 137 -3.17 -4.85 12.96
C ALA A 137 -2.44 -3.75 13.74
N MET A 138 -2.67 -3.65 15.05
CA MET A 138 -1.99 -2.69 15.92
C MET A 138 -0.49 -3.00 16.06
N VAL A 139 -0.10 -4.27 16.13
CA VAL A 139 1.32 -4.68 16.09
C VAL A 139 1.96 -4.28 14.77
N ASN A 140 1.31 -4.54 13.64
CA ASN A 140 1.80 -4.20 12.31
C ASN A 140 2.06 -2.70 12.12
N CYS A 141 1.18 -1.83 12.66
CA CYS A 141 1.40 -0.39 12.64
C CYS A 141 2.22 0.14 13.84
N SER A 142 2.85 -0.76 14.62
CA SER A 142 3.66 -0.42 15.82
C SER A 142 2.88 0.39 16.86
N TYR A 143 1.58 0.17 16.97
CA TYR A 143 0.63 0.92 17.84
C TYR A 143 0.62 2.43 17.58
N ARG A 144 0.95 2.88 16.36
CA ARG A 144 0.89 4.29 15.96
C ARG A 144 -0.36 4.64 15.16
N GLY A 145 -1.13 3.64 14.72
CA GLY A 145 -2.43 3.84 14.11
C GLY A 145 -3.51 4.10 15.17
N GLU A 146 -4.55 4.80 14.78
CA GLU A 146 -5.69 5.10 15.65
C GLU A 146 -6.60 3.87 15.79
N GLN A 147 -6.52 3.20 16.94
CA GLN A 147 -7.26 1.97 17.21
C GLN A 147 -8.79 2.14 17.09
N THR A 148 -9.31 3.35 17.35
CA THR A 148 -10.73 3.66 17.20
C THR A 148 -11.23 3.54 15.76
N ILE A 149 -10.38 3.85 14.78
CA ILE A 149 -10.69 3.72 13.35
C ILE A 149 -10.73 2.24 12.95
N TYR A 150 -9.75 1.44 13.39
CA TYR A 150 -9.78 -0.02 13.19
C TYR A 150 -11.02 -0.66 13.81
N GLN A 151 -11.36 -0.26 15.05
CA GLN A 151 -12.56 -0.76 15.71
C GLN A 151 -13.85 -0.32 14.99
N LYS A 152 -13.86 0.88 14.42
CA LYS A 152 -14.98 1.35 13.58
C LYS A 152 -15.13 0.47 12.35
N TRP A 153 -14.01 0.16 11.66
CA TRP A 153 -14.04 -0.74 10.52
C TRP A 153 -14.58 -2.13 10.90
N ILE A 154 -14.06 -2.74 11.97
CA ILE A 154 -14.55 -4.04 12.48
C ILE A 154 -16.07 -4.01 12.70
N ASN A 155 -16.60 -2.93 13.27
CA ASN A 155 -18.01 -2.84 13.65
C ASN A 155 -18.95 -2.55 12.47
N THR A 156 -18.44 -2.08 11.32
CA THR A 156 -19.29 -1.55 10.24
C THR A 156 -18.95 -2.08 8.85
N CYS A 157 -17.83 -2.78 8.66
CA CYS A 157 -17.42 -3.24 7.33
C CYS A 157 -18.41 -4.23 6.72
N ASP A 158 -19.00 -5.12 7.51
CA ASP A 158 -19.93 -6.14 7.02
C ASP A 158 -21.19 -5.50 6.42
N GLU A 159 -21.76 -4.51 7.11
CA GLU A 159 -22.93 -3.77 6.62
C GLU A 159 -22.58 -2.94 5.37
N ALA A 160 -21.41 -2.29 5.38
CA ALA A 160 -20.96 -1.49 4.25
C ALA A 160 -20.68 -2.36 3.01
N VAL A 161 -20.08 -3.53 3.19
CA VAL A 161 -19.84 -4.48 2.11
C VAL A 161 -21.17 -5.04 1.60
N ASP A 162 -22.07 -5.48 2.48
CA ASP A 162 -23.37 -6.00 2.07
C ASP A 162 -24.19 -4.97 1.26
N TRP A 163 -24.18 -3.69 1.68
CA TRP A 163 -24.75 -2.59 0.90
C TRP A 163 -24.10 -2.48 -0.49
N PHE A 164 -22.77 -2.49 -0.55
CA PHE A 164 -22.06 -2.37 -1.81
C PHE A 164 -22.34 -3.54 -2.76
N LEU A 165 -22.46 -4.77 -2.23
CA LEU A 165 -22.84 -5.94 -3.03
C LEU A 165 -24.27 -5.85 -3.59
N ASP A 166 -25.20 -5.21 -2.84
CA ASP A 166 -26.55 -4.93 -3.34
C ASP A 166 -26.52 -3.97 -4.53
N GLU A 167 -25.67 -2.93 -4.46
CA GLU A 167 -25.53 -1.96 -5.55
C GLU A 167 -24.89 -2.57 -6.82
N LEU A 168 -24.03 -3.55 -6.67
CA LEU A 168 -23.47 -4.27 -7.82
C LEU A 168 -24.44 -5.25 -8.46
N GLU A 169 -25.53 -5.65 -7.78
CA GLU A 169 -26.56 -6.57 -8.28
C GLU A 169 -25.98 -7.90 -8.80
N VAL A 170 -24.91 -8.38 -8.18
CA VAL A 170 -24.29 -9.67 -8.50
C VAL A 170 -24.76 -10.70 -7.50
N PRO A 171 -25.28 -11.86 -7.96
CA PRO A 171 -25.69 -12.93 -7.06
C PRO A 171 -24.57 -13.41 -6.15
N VAL A 172 -24.85 -13.61 -4.85
CA VAL A 172 -23.84 -14.00 -3.84
C VAL A 172 -23.09 -15.29 -4.20
N GLU A 173 -23.72 -16.18 -4.95
CA GLU A 173 -23.13 -17.44 -5.44
C GLU A 173 -21.95 -17.24 -6.39
N ASN A 174 -21.83 -16.07 -7.02
CA ASN A 174 -20.77 -15.77 -7.97
C ASN A 174 -19.52 -15.18 -7.29
N TYR A 175 -19.61 -14.75 -6.02
CA TYR A 175 -18.47 -14.27 -5.27
C TYR A 175 -17.66 -15.44 -4.72
N PHE A 176 -16.35 -15.25 -4.56
CA PHE A 176 -15.46 -16.21 -3.95
C PHE A 176 -14.42 -15.49 -3.08
N LEU A 177 -13.91 -16.20 -2.06
CA LEU A 177 -12.87 -15.64 -1.20
C LEU A 177 -11.53 -15.64 -1.92
N THR A 178 -10.77 -14.56 -1.80
CA THR A 178 -9.50 -14.38 -2.51
C THR A 178 -8.50 -15.45 -2.15
N PHE A 179 -8.47 -15.88 -0.88
CA PHE A 179 -7.47 -16.81 -0.35
C PHE A 179 -8.01 -18.22 -0.03
N ASN A 180 -9.25 -18.52 -0.43
CA ASN A 180 -9.89 -19.81 -0.21
C ASN A 180 -10.43 -20.41 -1.51
N ALA A 181 -9.75 -20.22 -2.61
CA ALA A 181 -10.23 -20.69 -3.91
C ALA A 181 -10.26 -22.23 -3.96
N GLY A 182 -11.44 -22.75 -4.19
CA GLY A 182 -11.93 -24.01 -4.72
C GLY A 182 -11.16 -25.33 -4.57
N ASP A 183 -9.85 -25.32 -4.69
CA ASP A 183 -9.02 -26.52 -4.66
C ASP A 183 -8.60 -26.94 -3.23
N PHE A 184 -8.93 -26.14 -2.23
CA PHE A 184 -8.56 -26.37 -0.83
C PHE A 184 -9.76 -26.18 0.11
N PRO A 185 -10.80 -27.02 0.01
CA PRO A 185 -12.03 -26.86 0.80
C PRO A 185 -11.81 -27.03 2.31
N GLU A 186 -10.71 -27.63 2.73
CA GLU A 186 -10.31 -27.75 4.15
C GLU A 186 -9.73 -26.44 4.73
N PHE A 187 -9.36 -25.47 3.90
CA PHE A 187 -8.78 -24.21 4.32
C PHE A 187 -9.86 -23.12 4.45
N THR A 188 -10.68 -23.27 5.47
CA THR A 188 -11.65 -22.22 5.88
C THR A 188 -11.11 -21.38 7.04
N ALA A 189 -9.84 -21.52 7.40
CA ALA A 189 -9.25 -20.76 8.49
C ALA A 189 -9.21 -19.26 8.17
N ALA A 190 -9.70 -18.47 9.09
CA ALA A 190 -9.67 -17.02 9.00
C ALA A 190 -8.24 -16.45 8.95
N TYR A 191 -7.32 -17.12 9.63
CA TYR A 191 -5.90 -16.85 9.59
C TYR A 191 -5.17 -18.04 8.96
N ASP A 192 -4.44 -17.80 7.89
CA ASP A 192 -3.66 -18.80 7.18
C ASP A 192 -2.16 -18.58 7.45
N GLU A 193 -1.60 -19.38 8.36
CA GLU A 193 -0.16 -19.39 8.66
C GLU A 193 0.69 -19.83 7.47
N LEU A 194 0.08 -20.51 6.50
CA LEU A 194 0.74 -21.00 5.28
C LEU A 194 0.46 -20.12 4.07
N SER A 195 -0.29 -19.03 4.25
CA SER A 195 -0.50 -18.07 3.16
C SER A 195 0.80 -17.33 2.85
N LEU A 196 0.96 -16.91 1.59
CA LEU A 196 2.10 -16.12 1.15
C LEU A 196 2.30 -14.82 1.94
N SER A 197 1.23 -14.30 2.52
CA SER A 197 1.24 -13.04 3.25
C SER A 197 1.16 -13.20 4.77
N ARG A 198 1.02 -14.42 5.29
CA ARG A 198 0.68 -14.67 6.69
C ARG A 198 -0.45 -13.75 7.15
N SER A 199 -1.51 -13.68 6.36
CA SER A 199 -2.57 -12.70 6.53
C SER A 199 -3.90 -13.35 6.88
N TRP A 200 -4.79 -12.50 7.37
CA TRP A 200 -6.18 -12.88 7.58
C TRP A 200 -6.93 -12.90 6.24
N ASN A 201 -7.73 -13.94 6.00
CA ASN A 201 -8.49 -14.11 4.76
C ASN A 201 -9.76 -13.23 4.75
N THR A 202 -9.60 -11.93 4.94
CA THR A 202 -10.72 -10.99 4.95
C THR A 202 -11.18 -10.57 3.56
N SER A 203 -10.45 -10.93 2.51
CA SER A 203 -10.73 -10.48 1.15
C SER A 203 -11.58 -11.45 0.36
N MET A 204 -12.54 -10.88 -0.36
CA MET A 204 -13.33 -11.58 -1.38
C MET A 204 -13.08 -10.99 -2.77
N ASN A 205 -13.28 -11.77 -3.81
CA ASN A 205 -13.27 -11.31 -5.19
C ASN A 205 -14.68 -10.96 -5.67
N ILE A 206 -14.79 -9.80 -6.30
CA ILE A 206 -15.96 -9.33 -7.02
C ILE A 206 -15.86 -9.93 -8.44
N PRO A 207 -16.85 -10.70 -8.92
CA PRO A 207 -16.78 -11.36 -10.22
C PRO A 207 -17.14 -10.41 -11.38
N LEU A 208 -16.59 -9.20 -11.34
CA LEU A 208 -16.70 -8.15 -12.34
C LEU A 208 -15.33 -7.55 -12.58
N SER A 209 -15.09 -7.08 -13.79
CA SER A 209 -13.91 -6.25 -14.06
C SER A 209 -14.03 -4.89 -13.36
N THR A 210 -12.89 -4.23 -13.18
CA THR A 210 -12.83 -2.88 -12.59
C THR A 210 -13.62 -1.86 -13.37
N ASP A 211 -13.69 -1.99 -14.69
CA ASP A 211 -14.47 -1.12 -15.56
C ASP A 211 -15.99 -1.37 -15.39
N GLU A 212 -16.41 -2.62 -15.26
CA GLU A 212 -17.83 -2.97 -14.99
C GLU A 212 -18.28 -2.47 -13.63
N ILE A 213 -17.44 -2.59 -12.59
CA ILE A 213 -17.74 -2.04 -11.26
C ILE A 213 -17.93 -0.53 -11.35
N SER A 214 -16.99 0.18 -11.97
CA SER A 214 -17.05 1.64 -12.14
C SER A 214 -18.29 2.08 -12.91
N ALA A 215 -18.62 1.39 -14.01
CA ALA A 215 -19.78 1.72 -14.84
C ALA A 215 -21.11 1.54 -14.07
N LYS A 216 -21.24 0.42 -13.33
CA LYS A 216 -22.44 0.17 -12.51
C LYS A 216 -22.62 1.24 -11.44
N LEU A 217 -21.55 1.58 -10.71
CA LEU A 217 -21.62 2.61 -9.67
C LEU A 217 -21.96 4.00 -10.25
N GLN A 218 -21.38 4.38 -11.39
CA GLN A 218 -21.71 5.64 -12.06
C GLN A 218 -23.21 5.71 -12.48
N GLU A 219 -23.74 4.60 -12.99
CA GLU A 219 -25.18 4.48 -13.30
C GLU A 219 -26.04 4.69 -12.05
N LYS A 220 -25.72 4.00 -10.93
CA LYS A 220 -26.43 4.11 -9.65
C LYS A 220 -26.33 5.53 -9.06
N ILE A 221 -25.15 6.14 -9.04
CA ILE A 221 -24.92 7.52 -8.58
C ILE A 221 -25.83 8.50 -9.35
N THR A 222 -25.86 8.38 -10.66
CA THR A 222 -26.69 9.24 -11.51
C THR A 222 -28.19 8.97 -11.30
N ALA A 223 -28.59 7.70 -11.20
CA ALA A 223 -29.98 7.31 -10.95
C ALA A 223 -30.48 7.80 -9.57
N ALA A 224 -29.61 7.84 -8.55
CA ALA A 224 -29.92 8.40 -7.25
C ALA A 224 -29.97 9.94 -7.22
N GLY A 225 -29.64 10.62 -8.35
CA GLY A 225 -29.80 12.06 -8.54
C GLY A 225 -28.54 12.89 -8.24
N ALA A 226 -27.37 12.27 -8.04
CA ALA A 226 -26.12 13.02 -7.96
C ALA A 226 -25.62 13.42 -9.35
N GLU A 227 -24.99 14.58 -9.42
CA GLU A 227 -24.25 15.06 -10.60
C GLU A 227 -22.78 14.66 -10.49
N VAL A 228 -22.20 14.15 -11.59
CA VAL A 228 -20.77 13.80 -11.65
C VAL A 228 -20.09 14.59 -12.78
N LEU A 229 -19.03 15.31 -12.44
CA LEU A 229 -18.28 16.17 -13.36
C LEU A 229 -16.86 15.68 -13.49
N PHE A 230 -16.48 15.23 -14.68
CA PHE A 230 -15.10 14.83 -15.02
C PHE A 230 -14.30 16.02 -15.58
N ASN A 231 -12.98 15.90 -15.64
CA ASN A 231 -12.05 16.96 -16.02
C ASN A 231 -12.26 18.24 -15.17
N THR A 232 -12.69 18.07 -13.93
CA THR A 232 -13.11 19.15 -13.02
C THR A 232 -12.34 19.01 -11.71
N PRO A 233 -11.04 19.40 -11.66
CA PRO A 233 -10.26 19.32 -10.44
C PRO A 233 -10.77 20.29 -9.38
N VAL A 234 -10.83 19.82 -8.13
CA VAL A 234 -10.93 20.72 -6.98
C VAL A 234 -9.57 21.38 -6.77
N VAL A 235 -9.57 22.67 -6.50
CA VAL A 235 -8.32 23.47 -6.46
C VAL A 235 -8.10 24.21 -5.14
N GLN A 236 -9.18 24.53 -4.40
CA GLN A 236 -9.08 25.26 -3.14
C GLN A 236 -10.31 24.98 -2.26
N LEU A 237 -10.13 24.91 -0.95
CA LEU A 237 -11.23 24.87 0.02
C LEU A 237 -11.69 26.31 0.35
N ILE A 238 -12.96 26.46 0.68
CA ILE A 238 -13.57 27.74 1.11
C ILE A 238 -13.88 27.64 2.59
N THR A 239 -13.43 28.60 3.39
CA THR A 239 -13.66 28.64 4.83
C THR A 239 -14.43 29.89 5.26
N GLU A 240 -15.24 29.76 6.30
CA GLU A 240 -15.82 30.84 7.09
C GLU A 240 -15.38 30.65 8.55
N GLY A 241 -14.39 31.44 8.96
CA GLY A 241 -13.67 31.19 10.22
C GLY A 241 -12.92 29.86 10.15
N GLU A 242 -13.17 28.95 11.08
CA GLU A 242 -12.57 27.62 11.16
C GLU A 242 -13.38 26.52 10.46
N LYS A 243 -14.55 26.87 9.90
CA LYS A 243 -15.44 25.94 9.21
C LYS A 243 -15.20 25.92 7.72
N VAL A 244 -15.18 24.74 7.12
CA VAL A 244 -15.23 24.57 5.66
C VAL A 244 -16.68 24.66 5.20
N VAL A 245 -16.95 25.60 4.31
CA VAL A 245 -18.29 25.89 3.75
C VAL A 245 -18.40 25.55 2.27
N GLY A 246 -17.34 25.04 1.65
CA GLY A 246 -17.33 24.67 0.25
C GLY A 246 -15.95 24.48 -0.32
N ALA A 247 -15.88 24.42 -1.66
CA ALA A 247 -14.62 24.38 -2.39
C ALA A 247 -14.75 25.09 -3.75
N ILE A 248 -13.60 25.44 -4.32
CA ILE A 248 -13.48 25.95 -5.68
C ILE A 248 -12.98 24.83 -6.57
N VAL A 249 -13.62 24.68 -7.71
CA VAL A 249 -13.19 23.75 -8.77
C VAL A 249 -12.79 24.54 -10.01
N LYS A 250 -11.88 23.98 -10.80
CA LYS A 250 -11.50 24.52 -12.10
C LYS A 250 -12.41 23.92 -13.16
N GLY A 251 -13.34 24.70 -13.67
CA GLY A 251 -14.18 24.34 -14.80
C GLY A 251 -13.54 24.69 -16.14
N GLU A 252 -14.24 24.40 -17.22
CA GLU A 252 -13.77 24.65 -18.58
C GLU A 252 -13.58 26.17 -18.88
N ASN A 253 -14.45 27.02 -18.31
CA ASN A 253 -14.48 28.46 -18.59
C ASN A 253 -14.00 29.35 -17.43
N GLY A 254 -13.34 28.79 -16.43
CA GLY A 254 -12.88 29.48 -15.24
C GLY A 254 -13.20 28.71 -13.96
N TYR A 255 -13.21 29.40 -12.83
CA TYR A 255 -13.46 28.75 -11.55
C TYR A 255 -14.94 28.81 -11.15
N VAL A 256 -15.40 27.74 -10.50
CA VAL A 256 -16.76 27.62 -9.96
C VAL A 256 -16.69 27.40 -8.45
N LYS A 257 -17.44 28.17 -7.68
CA LYS A 257 -17.62 27.96 -6.24
C LYS A 257 -18.75 26.97 -5.98
N TYR A 258 -18.47 25.92 -5.22
CA TYR A 258 -19.50 25.07 -4.64
C TYR A 258 -19.61 25.37 -3.15
N LEU A 259 -20.77 25.89 -2.73
CA LEU A 259 -21.08 26.11 -1.32
C LEU A 259 -21.90 24.95 -0.80
N THR A 260 -21.51 24.37 0.34
CA THR A 260 -22.08 23.13 0.88
C THR A 260 -22.85 23.39 2.18
N ALA A 261 -24.03 22.80 2.29
CA ALA A 261 -24.84 22.88 3.52
C ALA A 261 -24.40 21.86 4.60
N LYS A 262 -23.78 20.74 4.17
CA LYS A 262 -23.36 19.64 5.04
C LYS A 262 -21.85 19.48 5.10
N GLY A 263 -21.14 19.60 3.97
CA GLY A 263 -19.68 19.53 3.96
C GLY A 263 -19.06 19.13 2.63
N VAL A 264 -17.73 19.14 2.63
CA VAL A 264 -16.87 18.70 1.55
C VAL A 264 -16.23 17.37 1.96
N VAL A 265 -16.29 16.38 1.07
CA VAL A 265 -15.65 15.07 1.25
C VAL A 265 -14.45 14.98 0.31
N LEU A 266 -13.25 14.97 0.86
CA LEU A 266 -12.03 14.72 0.11
C LEU A 266 -11.86 13.20 -0.09
N ALA A 267 -11.88 12.76 -1.34
CA ALA A 267 -11.64 11.40 -1.79
C ALA A 267 -10.59 11.39 -2.93
N THR A 268 -9.62 12.30 -2.83
CA THR A 268 -8.69 12.69 -3.90
C THR A 268 -7.51 11.73 -4.10
N GLY A 269 -7.49 10.61 -3.39
CA GLY A 269 -6.41 9.62 -3.49
C GLY A 269 -5.11 10.07 -2.84
N GLY A 270 -4.03 9.40 -3.19
CA GLY A 270 -2.68 9.66 -2.67
C GLY A 270 -1.90 10.70 -3.49
N TYR A 271 -0.56 10.55 -3.46
CA TYR A 271 0.35 11.50 -4.14
C TYR A 271 1.51 10.80 -4.88
N GLU A 272 1.26 9.61 -5.41
CA GLU A 272 2.25 8.77 -6.11
C GLU A 272 2.89 9.47 -7.32
N PHE A 273 2.17 10.42 -7.93
CA PHE A 273 2.62 11.20 -9.08
C PHE A 273 3.03 12.63 -8.73
N ASN A 274 3.45 12.86 -7.48
CA ASN A 274 4.07 14.10 -7.02
C ASN A 274 5.46 13.80 -6.42
N PRO A 275 6.54 13.82 -7.23
CA PRO A 275 7.88 13.49 -6.77
C PRO A 275 8.38 14.38 -5.61
N GLU A 276 7.99 15.65 -5.58
CA GLU A 276 8.38 16.58 -4.53
C GLU A 276 7.74 16.18 -3.20
N LYS A 277 6.43 15.84 -3.21
CA LYS A 277 5.73 15.40 -2.00
C LYS A 277 6.22 14.03 -1.55
N LEU A 278 6.48 13.10 -2.47
CA LEU A 278 7.10 11.82 -2.14
C LEU A 278 8.44 12.00 -1.42
N ALA A 279 9.33 12.85 -1.98
CA ALA A 279 10.63 13.12 -1.37
C ALA A 279 10.52 13.81 0.00
N ALA A 280 9.49 14.63 0.21
CA ALA A 280 9.26 15.31 1.48
C ALA A 280 8.62 14.42 2.55
N CYS A 281 7.75 13.48 2.15
CA CYS A 281 6.91 12.73 3.08
C CYS A 281 7.34 11.28 3.30
N CYS A 282 8.02 10.64 2.34
CA CYS A 282 8.39 9.23 2.40
C CYS A 282 9.86 9.03 2.74
N ARG A 283 10.22 7.87 3.28
CA ARG A 283 11.62 7.52 3.49
C ARG A 283 12.31 7.35 2.13
N PRO A 284 13.53 7.87 1.94
CA PRO A 284 14.27 7.67 0.68
C PRO A 284 14.41 6.20 0.28
N ARG A 285 14.54 5.31 1.26
CA ARG A 285 14.61 3.87 1.04
C ARG A 285 13.32 3.31 0.46
N ASP A 286 12.15 3.77 0.91
CA ASP A 286 10.84 3.30 0.42
C ASP A 286 10.60 3.72 -1.05
N LEU A 287 11.32 4.75 -1.51
CA LEU A 287 11.30 5.21 -2.90
C LEU A 287 12.25 4.43 -3.82
N ALA A 288 13.03 3.50 -3.29
CA ALA A 288 13.85 2.57 -4.08
C ALA A 288 12.96 1.44 -4.65
N LEU A 289 12.23 1.76 -5.71
CA LEU A 289 11.23 0.91 -6.33
C LEU A 289 11.63 0.48 -7.74
N GLY A 290 11.24 -0.73 -8.12
CA GLY A 290 11.29 -1.20 -9.51
C GLY A 290 10.26 -0.46 -10.36
N HIS A 291 9.02 -0.37 -9.87
CA HIS A 291 7.95 0.38 -10.53
C HIS A 291 6.81 0.76 -9.57
N TRP A 292 5.92 1.62 -10.03
CA TRP A 292 4.63 1.87 -9.42
C TRP A 292 3.55 1.02 -10.11
N MET A 293 2.83 0.22 -9.35
CA MET A 293 1.71 -0.59 -9.86
C MET A 293 0.50 0.27 -10.27
N ASN A 294 0.40 1.47 -9.70
CA ASN A 294 -0.68 2.41 -10.02
C ASN A 294 -0.29 3.32 -11.18
N GLY A 295 -1.12 3.36 -12.23
CA GLY A 295 -0.97 4.25 -13.37
C GLY A 295 -1.79 5.55 -13.33
N THR A 296 -2.49 5.84 -12.23
CA THR A 296 -3.43 6.96 -12.12
C THR A 296 -2.70 8.28 -11.86
N LYS A 297 -2.26 8.95 -12.92
CA LYS A 297 -1.46 10.19 -12.87
C LYS A 297 -2.16 11.39 -12.21
N THR A 298 -3.42 11.26 -11.84
CA THR A 298 -4.19 12.28 -11.11
C THR A 298 -3.88 12.33 -9.61
N ASN A 299 -3.23 11.31 -9.05
CA ASN A 299 -2.84 11.24 -7.64
C ASN A 299 -1.60 12.10 -7.36
N THR A 300 -1.82 13.38 -7.11
CA THR A 300 -0.77 14.40 -6.92
C THR A 300 -0.79 15.06 -5.55
N GLY A 301 -1.68 14.60 -4.63
CA GLY A 301 -1.76 15.12 -3.26
C GLY A 301 -2.53 16.43 -3.12
N ASP A 302 -3.35 16.81 -4.10
CA ASP A 302 -4.08 18.09 -4.07
C ASP A 302 -4.96 18.23 -2.82
N GLY A 303 -5.68 17.18 -2.41
CA GLY A 303 -6.51 17.20 -1.20
C GLY A 303 -5.70 17.38 0.08
N HIS A 304 -4.50 16.81 0.14
CA HIS A 304 -3.60 16.99 1.28
C HIS A 304 -3.17 18.46 1.38
N GLU A 305 -2.71 19.05 0.27
CA GLU A 305 -2.22 20.43 0.27
C GLU A 305 -3.35 21.45 0.53
N MET A 306 -4.54 21.23 -0.03
CA MET A 306 -5.70 22.08 0.24
C MET A 306 -6.08 22.07 1.73
N ALA A 307 -6.12 20.89 2.35
CA ALA A 307 -6.46 20.79 3.75
C ALA A 307 -5.37 21.37 4.67
N LYS A 308 -4.09 21.13 4.36
CA LYS A 308 -2.96 21.73 5.08
C LYS A 308 -2.99 23.25 5.01
N ALA A 309 -3.35 23.83 3.86
CA ALA A 309 -3.44 25.27 3.68
C ALA A 309 -4.44 25.96 4.63
N ILE A 310 -5.43 25.20 5.15
CA ILE A 310 -6.40 25.68 6.13
C ILE A 310 -6.14 25.16 7.55
N GLY A 311 -4.95 24.58 7.82
CA GLY A 311 -4.52 24.15 9.14
C GLY A 311 -4.89 22.70 9.50
N ALA A 312 -5.19 21.83 8.53
CA ALA A 312 -5.37 20.40 8.80
C ALA A 312 -4.07 19.73 9.22
N LEU A 313 -4.20 18.75 10.09
CA LEU A 313 -3.12 17.90 10.56
C LEU A 313 -2.93 16.73 9.59
N GLU A 314 -1.70 16.47 9.21
CA GLU A 314 -1.27 15.31 8.42
C GLU A 314 -0.55 14.29 9.33
N ASP A 315 -0.51 13.04 8.95
CA ASP A 315 0.24 12.01 9.68
C ASP A 315 1.70 12.40 9.88
N GLU A 316 2.30 11.87 10.94
CA GLU A 316 3.73 12.07 11.18
C GLU A 316 4.57 11.41 10.07
N TYR A 317 5.60 12.12 9.62
CA TYR A 317 6.56 11.58 8.67
C TYR A 317 7.49 10.54 9.31
N PRO A 318 7.97 9.54 8.57
CA PRO A 318 7.68 9.27 7.15
C PRO A 318 6.34 8.55 6.94
N HIS A 319 5.64 8.95 5.89
CA HIS A 319 4.43 8.24 5.48
C HIS A 319 4.78 6.88 4.86
N PRO A 320 4.00 5.83 5.13
CA PRO A 320 4.20 4.53 4.54
C PRO A 320 3.74 4.46 3.08
N LEU A 321 4.34 3.53 2.34
CA LEU A 321 3.85 3.09 1.04
C LEU A 321 3.23 1.70 1.19
N MET A 322 2.25 1.38 0.36
CA MET A 322 1.81 0.01 0.15
C MET A 322 2.84 -0.68 -0.75
N LEU A 323 3.75 -1.42 -0.13
CA LEU A 323 4.87 -2.09 -0.78
C LEU A 323 4.58 -3.57 -0.98
N ASP A 324 4.92 -4.07 -2.15
CA ASP A 324 4.87 -5.49 -2.50
C ASP A 324 6.19 -5.94 -3.13
N PRO A 325 6.59 -7.21 -2.94
CA PRO A 325 7.52 -7.85 -3.85
C PRO A 325 6.82 -8.09 -5.20
N GLU A 326 7.55 -8.07 -6.31
CA GLU A 326 6.97 -8.42 -7.62
C GLU A 326 6.67 -9.91 -7.72
N GLN A 327 7.55 -10.73 -7.15
CA GLN A 327 7.40 -12.17 -7.08
C GLN A 327 6.76 -12.59 -5.76
N LEU A 328 5.54 -13.08 -5.83
CA LEU A 328 4.76 -13.48 -4.67
C LEU A 328 5.06 -14.91 -4.19
N MET A 329 5.67 -15.76 -5.04
CA MET A 329 6.06 -17.11 -4.63
C MET A 329 7.31 -17.04 -3.76
N PRO A 330 7.36 -17.78 -2.63
CA PRO A 330 8.49 -17.77 -1.70
C PRO A 330 9.67 -18.63 -2.22
N TYR A 331 10.14 -18.31 -3.43
CA TYR A 331 11.37 -18.88 -3.97
C TYR A 331 12.58 -18.46 -3.14
N LEU A 332 13.63 -19.29 -3.15
CA LEU A 332 14.91 -18.95 -2.52
C LEU A 332 15.43 -17.61 -3.04
N ARG A 333 15.82 -16.71 -2.14
CA ARG A 333 16.28 -15.35 -2.46
C ARG A 333 17.70 -15.09 -2.02
N VAL A 334 18.47 -14.45 -2.87
CA VAL A 334 19.84 -14.02 -2.56
C VAL A 334 20.04 -12.54 -2.92
N ASN A 335 20.82 -11.85 -2.11
CA ASN A 335 21.18 -10.45 -2.34
C ASN A 335 22.42 -10.32 -3.24
N LYS A 336 22.86 -9.09 -3.52
CA LYS A 336 24.08 -8.77 -4.32
C LYS A 336 25.36 -9.42 -3.79
N ARG A 337 25.39 -9.92 -2.54
CA ARG A 337 26.54 -10.64 -1.98
C ARG A 337 26.47 -12.15 -2.21
N GLY A 338 25.44 -12.64 -2.88
CA GLY A 338 25.22 -14.06 -3.11
C GLY A 338 24.71 -14.83 -1.90
N VAL A 339 24.15 -14.15 -0.89
CA VAL A 339 23.70 -14.78 0.36
C VAL A 339 22.22 -14.52 0.62
N ARG A 340 21.55 -15.48 1.26
CA ARG A 340 20.19 -15.32 1.82
C ARG A 340 20.17 -14.21 2.86
N PHE A 341 19.02 -13.57 3.08
CA PHE A 341 18.94 -12.41 3.95
C PHE A 341 17.63 -12.32 4.76
N THR A 342 16.68 -13.20 4.49
CA THR A 342 15.37 -13.22 5.17
C THR A 342 14.69 -14.58 4.95
N ALA A 343 13.63 -14.86 5.70
CA ALA A 343 12.69 -15.91 5.32
C ALA A 343 11.88 -15.46 4.11
N GLU A 344 11.83 -16.26 3.08
CA GLU A 344 11.11 -15.96 1.84
C GLU A 344 9.58 -16.00 2.01
N TYR A 345 9.14 -16.55 3.15
CA TYR A 345 7.75 -16.75 3.54
C TYR A 345 7.20 -15.61 4.42
N GLU A 346 7.76 -14.42 4.34
CA GLU A 346 7.29 -13.27 5.09
C GLU A 346 6.09 -12.59 4.41
N ALA A 347 5.31 -11.83 5.19
CA ALA A 347 4.25 -10.99 4.65
C ALA A 347 4.81 -10.03 3.58
N TYR A 348 4.04 -9.74 2.56
CA TYR A 348 4.49 -9.00 1.36
C TYR A 348 5.22 -7.69 1.69
N ASN A 349 4.65 -6.87 2.55
CA ASN A 349 5.26 -5.63 2.98
C ASN A 349 6.57 -5.85 3.78
N HIS A 350 6.66 -6.94 4.55
CA HIS A 350 7.88 -7.30 5.28
C HIS A 350 8.97 -7.78 4.31
N LEU A 351 8.61 -8.62 3.34
CA LEU A 351 9.53 -9.09 2.31
C LEU A 351 10.01 -7.93 1.43
N ALA A 352 9.12 -7.04 0.98
CA ALA A 352 9.48 -5.83 0.25
C ALA A 352 10.45 -4.95 1.05
N ASN A 353 10.19 -4.74 2.34
CA ASN A 353 11.10 -4.02 3.24
C ASN A 353 12.47 -4.72 3.38
N ALA A 354 12.49 -6.05 3.44
CA ALA A 354 13.72 -6.83 3.49
C ALA A 354 14.54 -6.71 2.19
N ILE A 355 13.88 -6.72 1.03
CA ILE A 355 14.52 -6.49 -0.28
C ILE A 355 15.11 -5.09 -0.35
N GLN A 356 14.36 -4.07 0.02
CA GLN A 356 14.83 -2.68 0.04
C GLN A 356 15.99 -2.46 1.02
N ALA A 357 16.15 -3.33 2.04
CA ALA A 357 17.29 -3.30 2.96
C ALA A 357 18.60 -3.82 2.35
N GLN A 358 18.54 -4.51 1.21
CA GLN A 358 19.71 -5.12 0.63
C GLN A 358 20.56 -4.10 -0.15
N PRO A 359 21.85 -4.37 -0.34
CA PRO A 359 22.70 -3.53 -1.17
C PRO A 359 22.14 -3.41 -2.59
N GLY A 360 21.84 -2.19 -3.03
CA GLY A 360 21.20 -1.92 -4.33
C GLY A 360 19.66 -1.96 -4.29
N ALA A 361 19.06 -2.22 -3.14
CA ALA A 361 17.61 -2.35 -2.95
C ALA A 361 16.95 -3.37 -3.90
N TYR A 362 17.68 -4.44 -4.20
CA TYR A 362 17.21 -5.55 -5.03
C TYR A 362 17.75 -6.88 -4.52
N ASP A 363 17.14 -7.95 -4.99
CA ASP A 363 17.59 -9.32 -4.83
C ASP A 363 17.50 -10.11 -6.14
N TYR A 364 17.79 -11.38 -6.06
CA TYR A 364 17.48 -12.37 -7.08
C TYR A 364 16.71 -13.51 -6.44
N TYR A 365 15.58 -13.90 -7.00
CA TYR A 365 15.01 -15.20 -6.69
C TYR A 365 15.56 -16.28 -7.62
N ILE A 366 15.76 -17.47 -7.06
CA ILE A 366 16.49 -18.56 -7.70
C ILE A 366 15.55 -19.76 -7.84
N VAL A 367 15.50 -20.33 -9.05
CA VAL A 367 14.87 -21.61 -9.33
C VAL A 367 15.76 -22.46 -10.22
N ASP A 368 15.44 -23.73 -10.37
CA ASP A 368 16.13 -24.65 -11.27
C ASP A 368 15.16 -25.31 -12.26
N ALA A 369 15.64 -26.35 -12.97
CA ALA A 369 14.83 -27.09 -13.95
C ALA A 369 13.59 -27.74 -13.31
N ASN A 370 13.59 -27.96 -11.99
CA ASN A 370 12.49 -28.55 -11.24
C ASN A 370 11.51 -27.48 -10.70
N VAL A 371 11.39 -26.33 -11.36
CA VAL A 371 10.54 -25.21 -10.89
C VAL A 371 9.09 -25.64 -10.58
N MET A 372 8.55 -26.64 -11.28
CA MET A 372 7.20 -27.16 -10.97
C MET A 372 7.17 -27.93 -9.65
N ASP A 373 8.22 -28.69 -9.33
CA ASP A 373 8.31 -29.40 -8.05
C ASP A 373 8.56 -28.40 -6.89
N ILE A 374 9.35 -27.35 -7.14
CA ILE A 374 9.49 -26.22 -6.20
C ILE A 374 8.12 -25.60 -5.93
N LEU A 375 7.37 -25.26 -6.97
CA LEU A 375 6.02 -24.69 -6.82
C LEU A 375 5.07 -25.64 -6.10
N GLU A 376 5.17 -26.96 -6.34
CA GLU A 376 4.35 -27.93 -5.63
C GLU A 376 4.62 -27.89 -4.11
N SER A 377 5.88 -27.75 -3.69
CA SER A 377 6.26 -27.69 -2.28
C SER A 377 5.82 -26.40 -1.57
N ILE A 378 5.85 -25.25 -2.28
CA ILE A 378 5.52 -23.93 -1.72
C ILE A 378 4.06 -23.51 -1.99
N TRP A 379 3.27 -24.35 -2.71
CA TRP A 379 1.92 -23.99 -3.08
C TRP A 379 0.97 -24.02 -1.88
N THR A 380 0.24 -22.93 -1.72
CA THR A 380 -0.73 -22.77 -0.63
C THR A 380 -2.10 -22.40 -1.20
N PRO A 381 -3.17 -22.47 -0.41
CA PRO A 381 -4.48 -22.01 -0.85
C PRO A 381 -4.48 -20.58 -1.41
N SER A 382 -3.74 -19.68 -0.78
CA SER A 382 -3.60 -18.30 -1.24
C SER A 382 -2.84 -18.17 -2.56
N SER A 383 -1.94 -19.10 -2.87
CA SER A 383 -1.20 -19.08 -4.16
C SER A 383 -2.13 -19.20 -5.36
N SER A 384 -3.22 -19.96 -5.23
CA SER A 384 -4.14 -20.25 -6.35
C SER A 384 -4.92 -19.03 -6.84
N CYS A 385 -5.08 -17.99 -6.01
CA CYS A 385 -5.79 -16.77 -6.42
C CYS A 385 -5.03 -15.93 -7.46
N TYR A 386 -3.71 -16.14 -7.58
CA TYR A 386 -2.84 -15.44 -8.53
C TYR A 386 -2.62 -16.20 -9.83
N GLY A 387 -3.41 -17.24 -10.09
CA GLY A 387 -3.37 -18.03 -11.31
C GLY A 387 -2.71 -19.41 -11.15
N PRO A 388 -2.67 -20.22 -12.21
CA PRO A 388 -2.15 -21.57 -12.15
C PRO A 388 -0.61 -21.60 -12.03
N LYS A 389 -0.07 -22.70 -11.48
CA LYS A 389 1.37 -22.92 -11.26
C LYS A 389 2.20 -22.71 -12.54
N GLU A 390 1.66 -23.08 -13.69
CA GLU A 390 2.32 -22.97 -15.00
C GLU A 390 2.65 -21.52 -15.36
N VAL A 391 1.81 -20.57 -14.92
CA VAL A 391 2.07 -19.12 -15.14
C VAL A 391 3.29 -18.68 -14.33
N TRP A 392 3.38 -19.10 -13.07
CA TRP A 392 4.50 -18.78 -12.20
C TRP A 392 5.80 -19.47 -12.62
N ALA A 393 5.73 -20.76 -13.02
CA ALA A 393 6.86 -21.47 -13.59
C ALA A 393 7.35 -20.81 -14.86
N GLY A 394 6.43 -20.43 -15.76
CA GLY A 394 6.75 -19.74 -17.00
C GLY A 394 7.40 -18.37 -16.76
N ALA A 395 6.94 -17.60 -15.77
CA ALA A 395 7.54 -16.33 -15.39
C ALA A 395 8.98 -16.52 -14.87
N ALA A 396 9.17 -17.48 -13.94
CA ALA A 396 10.47 -17.73 -13.30
C ALA A 396 11.53 -18.30 -14.26
N THR A 397 11.13 -18.92 -15.36
CA THR A 397 12.02 -19.51 -16.39
C THR A 397 11.93 -18.81 -17.74
N SER A 398 11.36 -17.61 -17.80
CA SER A 398 11.19 -16.82 -19.01
C SER A 398 12.52 -16.32 -19.59
N ASP A 399 12.46 -15.76 -20.79
CA ASP A 399 13.63 -15.14 -21.43
C ASP A 399 14.19 -13.91 -20.66
N ASN A 400 13.41 -13.38 -19.70
CA ASN A 400 13.85 -12.31 -18.80
C ASN A 400 14.71 -12.84 -17.63
N ALA A 401 14.65 -14.13 -17.34
CA ALA A 401 15.48 -14.75 -16.32
C ALA A 401 16.90 -15.02 -16.87
N LEU A 402 17.90 -14.77 -16.03
CA LEU A 402 19.27 -15.25 -16.29
C LEU A 402 19.26 -16.76 -16.21
N LYS A 403 19.90 -17.42 -17.17
CA LYS A 403 19.94 -18.87 -17.28
C LYS A 403 21.37 -19.37 -17.38
N ALA A 404 21.71 -20.45 -16.68
CA ALA A 404 23.03 -21.09 -16.73
C ALA A 404 22.94 -22.60 -16.47
N ASP A 405 23.96 -23.34 -16.91
CA ASP A 405 24.08 -24.78 -16.67
C ASP A 405 24.85 -25.10 -15.39
N THR A 406 25.55 -24.12 -14.81
CA THR A 406 26.22 -24.24 -13.49
C THR A 406 25.90 -23.06 -12.61
N LEU A 407 26.05 -23.24 -11.29
CA LEU A 407 25.83 -22.18 -10.29
C LEU A 407 26.86 -21.06 -10.43
N GLU A 408 28.12 -21.42 -10.73
CA GLU A 408 29.21 -20.45 -10.95
C GLU A 408 28.91 -19.54 -12.15
N GLU A 409 28.45 -20.12 -13.27
CA GLU A 409 28.03 -19.35 -14.46
C GLU A 409 26.84 -18.46 -14.15
N LEU A 410 25.89 -18.94 -13.36
CA LEU A 410 24.73 -18.13 -12.93
C LEU A 410 25.18 -16.96 -12.05
N ALA A 411 26.09 -17.18 -11.11
CA ALA A 411 26.66 -16.12 -10.26
C ALA A 411 27.40 -15.06 -11.08
N GLU A 412 28.17 -15.47 -12.11
CA GLU A 412 28.82 -14.54 -13.05
C GLU A 412 27.77 -13.67 -13.78
N LYS A 413 26.70 -14.25 -14.29
CA LYS A 413 25.61 -13.54 -14.97
C LYS A 413 24.87 -12.57 -14.04
N MET A 414 24.67 -12.95 -12.78
CA MET A 414 24.08 -12.09 -11.75
C MET A 414 25.02 -10.97 -11.29
N GLY A 415 26.35 -11.14 -11.49
CA GLY A 415 27.35 -10.23 -10.97
C GLY A 415 27.54 -10.32 -9.46
N VAL A 416 27.35 -11.52 -8.88
CA VAL A 416 27.55 -11.80 -7.45
C VAL A 416 28.80 -12.66 -7.22
N PRO A 417 29.43 -12.67 -6.01
CA PRO A 417 30.53 -13.54 -5.69
C PRO A 417 30.16 -15.02 -5.83
N ALA A 418 30.81 -15.74 -6.75
CA ALA A 418 30.46 -17.13 -7.08
C ALA A 418 30.63 -18.07 -5.88
N ASP A 419 31.75 -17.96 -5.14
CA ASP A 419 31.99 -18.82 -3.97
C ASP A 419 30.90 -18.67 -2.92
N ALA A 420 30.49 -17.43 -2.60
CA ALA A 420 29.42 -17.18 -1.62
C ALA A 420 28.06 -17.67 -2.11
N PHE A 421 27.74 -17.50 -3.39
CA PHE A 421 26.49 -17.97 -3.96
C PHE A 421 26.41 -19.51 -3.96
N VAL A 422 27.45 -20.18 -4.43
CA VAL A 422 27.52 -21.65 -4.43
C VAL A 422 27.44 -22.20 -2.99
N GLU A 423 28.13 -21.59 -2.04
CA GLU A 423 28.04 -21.97 -0.61
C GLU A 423 26.60 -21.79 -0.10
N THR A 424 25.93 -20.69 -0.43
CA THR A 424 24.53 -20.45 -0.05
C THR A 424 23.59 -21.52 -0.61
N ILE A 425 23.72 -21.89 -1.89
CA ILE A 425 22.88 -22.94 -2.50
C ILE A 425 23.18 -24.32 -1.88
N ASN A 426 24.44 -24.65 -1.65
CA ASN A 426 24.81 -25.92 -1.00
C ASN A 426 24.24 -26.00 0.42
N HIS A 427 24.37 -24.94 1.21
CA HIS A 427 23.80 -24.87 2.56
C HIS A 427 22.28 -24.98 2.56
N TRP A 428 21.61 -24.29 1.62
CA TRP A 428 20.17 -24.46 1.42
C TRP A 428 19.80 -25.91 1.12
N ASN A 429 20.52 -26.57 0.23
CA ASN A 429 20.26 -27.97 -0.13
C ASN A 429 20.51 -28.93 1.05
N GLU A 430 21.49 -28.68 1.92
CA GLU A 430 21.73 -29.44 3.15
C GLU A 430 20.56 -29.28 4.12
N MET A 431 20.02 -28.05 4.28
CA MET A 431 18.84 -27.82 5.12
C MET A 431 17.58 -28.47 4.54
N CYS A 432 17.43 -28.53 3.20
CA CYS A 432 16.36 -29.28 2.56
C CYS A 432 16.45 -30.79 2.90
N ASP A 433 17.65 -31.37 2.87
CA ASP A 433 17.85 -32.77 3.26
C ASP A 433 17.56 -33.03 4.74
N ALA A 434 17.82 -32.04 5.60
CA ALA A 434 17.51 -32.12 7.03
C ALA A 434 16.00 -31.85 7.31
N GLY A 435 15.28 -31.24 6.37
CA GLY A 435 13.87 -30.83 6.54
C GLY A 435 13.67 -29.65 7.51
N GLU A 436 14.71 -28.88 7.78
CA GLU A 436 14.69 -27.77 8.73
C GLU A 436 15.58 -26.61 8.24
N ASP A 437 15.01 -25.40 8.13
CA ASP A 437 15.76 -24.18 7.92
C ASP A 437 16.25 -23.62 9.26
N THR A 438 17.54 -23.75 9.51
CA THR A 438 18.18 -23.27 10.74
C THR A 438 18.55 -21.80 10.69
N ASP A 439 18.48 -21.14 9.52
CA ASP A 439 18.86 -19.76 9.31
C ASP A 439 17.71 -18.78 9.59
N PHE A 440 16.56 -19.02 8.97
CA PHE A 440 15.40 -18.10 9.01
C PHE A 440 14.08 -18.78 9.34
N HIS A 441 14.10 -20.09 9.65
CA HIS A 441 12.93 -20.89 10.02
C HIS A 441 11.84 -20.97 8.95
N PHE A 442 12.24 -20.96 7.67
CA PHE A 442 11.33 -21.25 6.56
C PHE A 442 10.70 -22.66 6.78
N PRO A 443 9.39 -22.84 6.53
CA PRO A 443 8.74 -24.11 6.82
C PRO A 443 9.38 -25.28 6.07
N GLY A 444 9.95 -26.26 6.79
CA GLY A 444 10.71 -27.37 6.19
C GLY A 444 9.95 -28.15 5.13
N LYS A 445 8.61 -28.31 5.30
CA LYS A 445 7.72 -28.96 4.31
C LYS A 445 7.60 -28.19 2.98
N MET A 446 7.97 -26.92 2.97
CA MET A 446 7.94 -26.05 1.78
C MET A 446 9.31 -25.91 1.12
N MET A 447 10.37 -26.48 1.72
CA MET A 447 11.72 -26.42 1.16
C MET A 447 11.86 -27.38 -0.01
N HIS A 448 12.55 -26.92 -1.06
CA HIS A 448 12.92 -27.73 -2.21
C HIS A 448 14.36 -27.42 -2.63
N LYS A 449 15.12 -28.44 -3.03
CA LYS A 449 16.50 -28.28 -3.46
C LYS A 449 16.62 -27.47 -4.77
N ILE A 450 17.73 -26.80 -4.91
CA ILE A 450 18.19 -26.18 -6.14
C ILE A 450 19.45 -26.94 -6.60
N ASP A 451 19.28 -28.02 -7.37
CA ASP A 451 20.36 -28.95 -7.70
C ASP A 451 20.33 -29.47 -9.16
N THR A 452 19.33 -29.08 -9.94
CA THR A 452 19.12 -29.61 -11.29
C THR A 452 19.21 -28.52 -12.35
N ALA A 453 20.26 -28.55 -13.18
CA ALA A 453 20.43 -27.61 -14.28
C ALA A 453 19.33 -27.77 -15.37
N PRO A 454 18.97 -26.71 -16.10
CA PRO A 454 19.50 -25.35 -15.97
C PRO A 454 18.97 -24.60 -14.74
N PHE A 455 19.82 -23.72 -14.20
CA PHE A 455 19.49 -22.81 -13.12
C PHE A 455 19.03 -21.45 -13.66
N TYR A 456 18.13 -20.79 -12.92
CA TYR A 456 17.58 -19.51 -13.31
C TYR A 456 17.63 -18.52 -12.14
N ALA A 457 17.89 -17.26 -12.46
CA ALA A 457 17.83 -16.15 -11.50
C ALA A 457 17.10 -14.96 -12.12
N THR A 458 16.16 -14.40 -11.41
CA THR A 458 15.49 -13.18 -11.83
C THR A 458 15.72 -12.08 -10.83
N LYS A 459 16.19 -10.93 -11.31
CA LYS A 459 16.40 -9.74 -10.48
C LYS A 459 15.06 -9.12 -10.14
N GLU A 460 14.88 -8.76 -8.87
CA GLU A 460 13.68 -8.15 -8.36
C GLU A 460 13.97 -6.92 -7.49
N MET A 461 13.06 -5.97 -7.52
CA MET A 461 12.98 -4.84 -6.61
C MET A 461 11.58 -4.79 -6.01
N ALA A 462 11.42 -4.13 -4.87
CA ALA A 462 10.07 -3.85 -4.37
C ALA A 462 9.31 -2.95 -5.36
N SER A 463 8.02 -3.12 -5.43
CA SER A 463 7.07 -2.23 -6.12
C SER A 463 6.15 -1.54 -5.11
N ALA A 464 5.45 -0.50 -5.53
CA ALA A 464 4.47 0.19 -4.69
C ALA A 464 3.15 0.40 -5.42
N LEU A 465 2.04 0.21 -4.72
CA LEU A 465 0.71 0.48 -5.26
C LEU A 465 0.28 1.92 -5.00
N CYS A 466 0.42 2.42 -3.79
CA CYS A 466 -0.04 3.75 -3.39
C CYS A 466 0.70 4.28 -2.16
N THR A 467 0.53 5.57 -1.90
CA THR A 467 0.85 6.20 -0.62
C THR A 467 -0.24 5.89 0.40
N ALA A 468 0.12 5.68 1.66
CA ALA A 468 -0.81 5.25 2.70
C ALA A 468 -0.81 6.16 3.94
N GLY A 469 -0.11 7.28 3.91
CA GLY A 469 -0.19 8.37 4.90
C GLY A 469 -1.03 9.52 4.36
N GLY A 470 -1.74 10.21 5.23
CA GLY A 470 -2.64 11.27 4.83
C GLY A 470 -3.09 12.20 5.95
N LEU A 471 -4.22 12.83 5.77
CA LEU A 471 -4.83 13.74 6.74
C LEU A 471 -5.31 12.95 7.96
N GLN A 472 -4.98 13.43 9.16
CA GLN A 472 -5.49 12.80 10.37
C GLN A 472 -7.00 13.00 10.49
N ILE A 473 -7.70 11.92 10.85
CA ILE A 473 -9.16 11.87 10.92
C ILE A 473 -9.66 11.26 12.23
N THR A 474 -10.91 11.55 12.54
CA THR A 474 -11.67 10.83 13.57
C THR A 474 -12.24 9.50 13.01
N ASP A 475 -12.83 8.68 13.89
CA ASP A 475 -13.61 7.48 13.50
C ASP A 475 -14.89 7.79 12.70
N LYS A 476 -15.18 9.09 12.49
CA LYS A 476 -16.26 9.59 11.61
C LYS A 476 -15.74 10.22 10.33
N SER A 477 -14.45 10.03 10.02
CA SER A 477 -13.77 10.61 8.87
C SER A 477 -13.69 12.15 8.87
N GLU A 478 -13.92 12.82 10.00
CA GLU A 478 -13.75 14.26 10.16
C GLU A 478 -12.26 14.59 10.19
N VAL A 479 -11.81 15.54 9.35
CA VAL A 479 -10.40 15.96 9.31
C VAL A 479 -10.04 16.76 10.55
N LEU A 480 -8.89 16.46 11.17
CA LEU A 480 -8.40 17.15 12.36
C LEU A 480 -7.54 18.37 12.00
N ASN A 481 -7.62 19.43 12.80
CA ASN A 481 -6.73 20.57 12.76
C ASN A 481 -5.47 20.33 13.63
N THR A 482 -4.53 21.28 13.63
CA THR A 482 -3.27 21.21 14.40
C THR A 482 -3.46 21.14 15.93
N GLU A 483 -4.66 21.35 16.44
CA GLU A 483 -5.03 21.18 17.86
C GLU A 483 -5.74 19.84 18.09
N ALA A 484 -5.73 18.94 17.09
CA ALA A 484 -6.43 17.66 17.09
C ALA A 484 -7.95 17.79 17.31
N GLN A 485 -8.54 18.89 16.82
CA GLN A 485 -9.99 19.09 16.83
C GLN A 485 -10.55 18.92 15.41
N PRO A 486 -11.77 18.38 15.25
CA PRO A 486 -12.41 18.28 13.94
C PRO A 486 -12.61 19.64 13.27
N ILE A 487 -12.24 19.74 12.01
CA ILE A 487 -12.56 20.89 11.15
C ILE A 487 -14.01 20.71 10.67
N GLU A 488 -14.92 21.55 11.18
CA GLU A 488 -16.34 21.46 10.83
C GLU A 488 -16.55 21.58 9.31
N GLY A 489 -17.29 20.65 8.73
CA GLY A 489 -17.62 20.63 7.29
C GLY A 489 -16.56 20.02 6.39
N LEU A 490 -15.49 19.42 6.93
CA LEU A 490 -14.44 18.76 6.15
C LEU A 490 -14.28 17.30 6.55
N TYR A 491 -14.36 16.41 5.56
CA TYR A 491 -14.18 14.97 5.70
C TYR A 491 -13.12 14.46 4.73
N ALA A 492 -12.39 13.40 5.10
CA ALA A 492 -11.42 12.73 4.24
C ALA A 492 -11.59 11.21 4.28
N ILE A 493 -11.58 10.58 3.11
CA ILE A 493 -11.77 9.13 2.93
C ILE A 493 -10.86 8.56 1.84
N GLY A 494 -10.54 7.27 1.91
CA GLY A 494 -9.58 6.64 1.00
C GLY A 494 -8.15 7.12 1.25
N ASN A 495 -7.27 7.05 0.26
CA ASN A 495 -5.81 7.30 0.45
C ASN A 495 -5.43 8.76 0.78
N VAL A 496 -6.35 9.71 0.75
CA VAL A 496 -6.12 11.06 1.27
C VAL A 496 -6.26 11.12 2.79
N SER A 497 -6.98 10.16 3.39
CA SER A 497 -7.07 10.02 4.85
C SER A 497 -5.90 9.22 5.40
N GLY A 498 -5.45 9.60 6.58
CA GLY A 498 -4.40 8.97 7.37
C GLY A 498 -4.92 8.26 8.61
N SER A 499 -4.15 8.33 9.67
CA SER A 499 -4.45 7.79 11.01
C SER A 499 -4.46 6.27 11.15
N MET A 500 -4.40 5.52 10.05
CA MET A 500 -4.44 4.05 10.10
C MET A 500 -3.05 3.41 10.07
N PHE A 501 -2.17 3.85 9.18
CA PHE A 501 -0.91 3.16 8.91
C PHE A 501 0.28 3.97 9.39
N SER A 502 1.31 3.28 9.87
CA SER A 502 2.55 3.91 10.30
C SER A 502 3.74 3.02 9.99
N GLY A 503 4.68 3.52 9.22
CA GLY A 503 5.91 2.82 8.86
C GLY A 503 5.76 1.75 7.78
N THR A 504 4.64 1.05 7.71
CA THR A 504 4.32 0.08 6.65
C THR A 504 2.81 -0.07 6.49
N TYR A 505 2.38 -0.56 5.34
CA TYR A 505 1.00 -0.93 5.05
C TYR A 505 0.85 -2.44 5.26
N PRO A 506 0.08 -2.93 6.23
CA PRO A 506 -0.14 -4.37 6.40
C PRO A 506 -1.09 -4.88 5.31
N HIS A 507 -0.74 -5.99 4.70
CA HIS A 507 -1.66 -6.78 3.87
C HIS A 507 -2.46 -7.69 4.79
N ASN A 508 -3.72 -7.36 5.06
CA ASN A 508 -4.63 -8.16 5.89
C ASN A 508 -6.01 -8.26 5.26
#